data_df8f48f63315d06c35e0201fe48de283
#
_entry.id   df8f48f63315d06c35e0201fe48de283
#
_cell.length_a   1.000
_cell.length_b   1.000
_cell.length_c   1.000
_cell.angle_alpha   90.00
_cell.angle_beta   90.00
_cell.angle_gamma   90.00
#
_symmetry.space_group_name_H-M   'P 1'
#
loop_
_entity.id
_entity.type
_entity.pdbx_description
1 polymer ?
#
loop_
_entity_poly.entity_id
_entity_poly.type
_entity_poly.pdbx_seq_one_letter_code
_entity_poly.pdbx_strand_id
1 'polypeptide(L)'
;VIVVIGSYVTSLLFLNTQITDLLEFTKEMCIAVLVYEVFLNDFQMYRDMIRYEIGEDYIKYLISGFLSTILMIVISNMLKFDYFGARINILSGIFISGIFVLYRIAGRSILSRMSNVKRPKNAEKEPNKIENLLIIGAGMGAKEIILAVNNTMKDKYNIVGMIDDNKN
;
A
#
# COMPACT_ATOMS: atom_id res chain seq x y z
N VAL A 1 12.06 3.25 6.59
CA VAL A 1 13.42 3.81 6.69
C VAL A 1 14.20 3.66 5.38
N ILE A 2 14.51 2.45 4.90
CA ILE A 2 15.35 2.23 3.70
C ILE A 2 14.82 2.98 2.46
N VAL A 3 13.52 2.95 2.22
CA VAL A 3 12.87 3.64 1.10
C VAL A 3 13.06 5.17 1.21
N VAL A 4 12.90 5.73 2.40
CA VAL A 4 13.08 7.17 2.63
C VAL A 4 14.53 7.57 2.35
N ILE A 5 15.49 6.88 2.96
CA ILE A 5 16.92 7.15 2.74
C ILE A 5 17.28 7.03 1.25
N GLY A 6 16.87 5.93 0.61
CA GLY A 6 17.12 5.71 -0.82
C GLY A 6 16.53 6.82 -1.71
N SER A 7 15.33 7.29 -1.42
CA SER A 7 14.68 8.36 -2.18
C SER A 7 15.41 9.70 -2.03
N TYR A 8 15.86 10.04 -0.84
CA TYR A 8 16.65 11.25 -0.63
C TYR A 8 18.02 11.18 -1.32
N VAL A 9 18.73 10.06 -1.19
CA VAL A 9 20.01 9.84 -1.88
C VAL A 9 19.82 9.94 -3.40
N THR A 10 18.79 9.31 -3.94
CA THR A 10 18.48 9.39 -5.38
C THR A 10 18.16 10.81 -5.82
N SER A 11 17.42 11.57 -5.01
CA SER A 11 17.09 12.97 -5.29
C SER A 11 18.32 13.87 -5.30
N LEU A 12 19.25 13.66 -4.36
CA LEU A 12 20.54 14.39 -4.30
C LEU A 12 21.40 14.08 -5.52
N LEU A 13 21.48 12.81 -5.91
CA LEU A 13 22.22 12.42 -7.12
C LEU A 13 21.61 13.03 -8.38
N PHE A 14 20.28 13.01 -8.48
CA PHE A 14 19.57 13.59 -9.62
C PHE A 14 19.77 15.11 -9.76
N LEU A 15 19.80 15.84 -8.64
CA LEU A 15 20.04 17.27 -8.60
C LEU A 15 21.52 17.65 -8.56
N ASN A 16 22.42 16.66 -8.61
CA ASN A 16 23.87 16.83 -8.56
C ASN A 16 24.35 17.66 -7.37
N THR A 17 23.71 17.49 -6.22
CA THR A 17 24.07 18.19 -4.98
C THR A 17 25.24 17.49 -4.31
N GLN A 18 26.34 18.20 -4.08
CA GLN A 18 27.51 17.65 -3.40
C GLN A 18 27.37 17.79 -1.88
N ILE A 19 27.65 16.71 -1.17
CA ILE A 19 27.67 16.67 0.30
C ILE A 19 29.05 17.16 0.75
N THR A 20 29.11 18.34 1.36
CA THR A 20 30.34 18.93 1.87
C THR A 20 30.53 18.66 3.37
N ASP A 21 29.46 18.61 4.14
CA ASP A 21 29.48 18.32 5.57
C ASP A 21 28.60 17.10 5.89
N LEU A 22 29.26 16.01 6.25
CA LEU A 22 28.59 14.73 6.56
C LEU A 22 27.76 14.79 7.84
N LEU A 23 28.16 15.63 8.80
CA LEU A 23 27.47 15.72 10.08
C LEU A 23 26.10 16.42 9.91
N GLU A 24 26.09 17.56 9.22
CA GLU A 24 24.85 18.29 8.92
C GLU A 24 23.92 17.45 8.03
N PHE A 25 24.45 16.83 7.01
CA PHE A 25 23.69 15.89 6.16
C PHE A 25 23.04 14.78 6.98
N THR A 26 23.75 14.17 7.92
CA THR A 26 23.22 13.08 8.75
C THR A 26 22.10 13.57 9.68
N LYS A 27 22.23 14.76 10.26
CA LYS A 27 21.17 15.38 11.09
C LYS A 27 19.89 15.61 10.28
N GLU A 28 20.02 16.22 9.11
CA GLU A 28 18.90 16.49 8.22
C GLU A 28 18.21 15.19 7.77
N MET A 29 19.00 14.17 7.44
CA MET A 29 18.50 12.84 7.07
C MET A 29 17.74 12.18 8.22
N CYS A 30 18.23 12.24 9.46
CA CYS A 30 17.55 11.70 10.63
C CYS A 30 16.17 12.37 10.83
N ILE A 31 16.09 13.68 10.70
CA ILE A 31 14.83 14.42 10.82
C ILE A 31 13.87 14.01 9.69
N ALA A 32 14.34 13.92 8.46
CA ALA A 32 13.53 13.48 7.34
C ALA A 32 12.97 12.07 7.56
N VAL A 33 13.79 11.12 7.99
CA VAL A 33 13.37 9.76 8.30
C VAL A 33 12.29 9.77 9.38
N LEU A 34 12.48 10.50 10.48
CA LEU A 34 11.50 10.58 11.56
C LEU A 34 10.16 11.14 11.08
N VAL A 35 10.17 12.23 10.33
CA VAL A 35 8.94 12.84 9.79
C VAL A 35 8.17 11.86 8.92
N TYR A 36 8.83 11.23 7.97
CA TYR A 36 8.17 10.29 7.07
C TYR A 36 7.68 9.02 7.81
N GLU A 37 8.46 8.48 8.75
CA GLU A 37 8.06 7.29 9.51
C GLU A 37 6.84 7.55 10.40
N VAL A 38 6.72 8.74 11.01
CA VAL A 38 5.55 9.11 11.81
C VAL A 38 4.29 9.10 10.92
N PHE A 39 4.33 9.76 9.77
CA PHE A 39 3.18 9.78 8.86
C PHE A 39 2.85 8.41 8.29
N LEU A 40 3.84 7.63 7.88
CA LEU A 40 3.66 6.29 7.36
C LEU A 40 3.04 5.35 8.41
N ASN A 41 3.39 5.52 9.68
CA ASN A 41 2.81 4.73 10.77
C ASN A 41 1.40 5.19 11.13
N ASP A 42 1.14 6.49 11.17
CA ASP A 42 -0.16 7.07 11.51
C ASP A 42 -1.25 6.67 10.50
N PHE A 43 -0.91 6.62 9.22
CA PHE A 43 -1.80 6.11 8.18
C PHE A 43 -1.87 4.58 8.11
N GLN A 44 -1.37 3.86 9.13
CA GLN A 44 -1.42 2.40 9.28
C GLN A 44 -0.87 1.61 8.10
N MET A 45 0.06 2.20 7.32
CA MET A 45 0.62 1.60 6.12
C MET A 45 1.29 0.24 6.33
N TYR A 46 1.74 -0.04 7.58
CA TYR A 46 2.39 -1.31 7.94
C TYR A 46 1.42 -2.38 8.42
N ARG A 47 0.16 -2.04 8.75
CA ARG A 47 -0.83 -2.96 9.35
C ARG A 47 -1.79 -3.56 8.33
N ASP A 48 -2.01 -2.90 7.21
CA ASP A 48 -3.00 -3.34 6.23
C ASP A 48 -2.50 -4.55 5.46
N MET A 49 -3.30 -5.63 5.48
CA MET A 49 -2.98 -6.85 4.72
C MET A 49 -3.13 -6.58 3.23
N ILE A 50 -2.05 -6.75 2.48
CA ILE A 50 -1.95 -6.58 1.01
C ILE A 50 -3.07 -7.32 0.24
N ARG A 51 -3.70 -8.32 0.88
CA ARG A 51 -4.65 -9.24 0.24
C ARG A 51 -6.05 -8.66 0.03
N TYR A 52 -6.47 -7.68 0.84
CA TYR A 52 -7.86 -7.21 0.88
C TYR A 52 -8.04 -5.72 0.56
N GLU A 53 -6.99 -5.05 0.11
CA GLU A 53 -7.07 -3.62 -0.20
C GLU A 53 -7.90 -3.36 -1.46
N ILE A 54 -8.91 -2.51 -1.30
CA ILE A 54 -9.73 -1.94 -2.35
C ILE A 54 -8.97 -0.72 -2.92
N GLY A 55 -9.22 -0.38 -4.18
CA GLY A 55 -8.47 0.70 -4.89
C GLY A 55 -8.44 2.07 -4.21
N GLU A 56 -9.32 2.34 -3.23
CA GLU A 56 -9.35 3.59 -2.46
C GLU A 56 -8.15 3.77 -1.53
N ASP A 57 -7.48 2.69 -1.15
CA ASP A 57 -6.35 2.75 -0.22
C ASP A 57 -5.09 3.38 -0.84
N TYR A 58 -4.94 3.34 -2.17
CA TYR A 58 -3.82 4.01 -2.85
C TYR A 58 -3.80 5.52 -2.64
N ILE A 59 -4.99 6.13 -2.50
CA ILE A 59 -5.14 7.56 -2.24
C ILE A 59 -4.54 7.93 -0.88
N LYS A 60 -4.70 7.09 0.13
CA LYS A 60 -4.12 7.32 1.47
C LYS A 60 -2.59 7.43 1.42
N TYR A 61 -1.93 6.60 0.59
CA TYR A 61 -0.47 6.64 0.42
C TYR A 61 0.00 7.93 -0.23
N LEU A 62 -0.72 8.40 -1.25
CA LEU A 62 -0.42 9.66 -1.91
C LEU A 62 -0.62 10.85 -0.96
N ILE A 63 -1.72 10.85 -0.20
CA ILE A 63 -2.02 11.91 0.79
C ILE A 63 -0.96 11.93 1.89
N SER A 64 -0.59 10.78 2.45
CA SER A 64 0.45 10.67 3.47
C SER A 64 1.80 11.20 2.97
N GLY A 65 2.22 10.78 1.77
CA GLY A 65 3.45 11.24 1.14
C GLY A 65 3.44 12.75 0.86
N PHE A 66 2.32 13.28 0.40
CA PHE A 66 2.16 14.70 0.14
C PHE A 66 2.23 15.52 1.44
N LEU A 67 1.52 15.09 2.49
CA LEU A 67 1.50 15.75 3.78
C LEU A 67 2.87 15.74 4.46
N SER A 68 3.57 14.60 4.42
CA SER A 68 4.95 14.47 4.91
C SER A 68 5.90 15.43 4.19
N THR A 69 5.76 15.54 2.86
CA THR A 69 6.58 16.43 2.04
C THR A 69 6.36 17.89 2.39
N ILE A 70 5.12 18.33 2.57
CA ILE A 70 4.79 19.69 2.99
C ILE A 70 5.42 19.99 4.36
N LEU A 71 5.23 19.09 5.33
CA LEU A 71 5.79 19.27 6.66
C LEU A 71 7.32 19.33 6.61
N MET A 72 7.96 18.49 5.81
CA MET A 72 9.40 18.48 5.67
C MET A 72 9.92 19.78 5.04
N ILE A 73 9.20 20.36 4.07
CA ILE A 73 9.54 21.68 3.50
C ILE A 73 9.45 22.78 4.57
N VAL A 74 8.42 22.74 5.40
CA VAL A 74 8.26 23.73 6.48
C VAL A 74 9.42 23.62 7.48
N ILE A 75 9.73 22.40 7.94
CA ILE A 75 10.84 22.14 8.87
C ILE A 75 12.19 22.58 8.27
N SER A 76 12.43 22.21 7.01
CA SER A 76 13.65 22.58 6.28
C SER A 76 13.87 24.11 6.21
N ASN A 77 12.79 24.85 5.96
CA ASN A 77 12.85 26.32 5.93
C ASN A 77 13.02 26.94 7.33
N MET A 78 12.38 26.36 8.36
CA MET A 78 12.51 26.84 9.74
C MET A 78 13.93 26.60 10.30
N LEU A 79 14.49 25.43 10.06
CA LEU A 79 15.82 25.04 10.56
C LEU A 79 16.95 25.45 9.62
N LYS A 80 16.62 26.04 8.45
CA LYS A 80 17.58 26.47 7.43
C LYS A 80 18.52 25.33 6.99
N PHE A 81 17.92 24.21 6.58
CA PHE A 81 18.69 23.06 6.08
C PHE A 81 19.48 23.43 4.82
N ASP A 82 20.74 22.99 4.79
CA ASP A 82 21.64 23.26 3.68
C ASP A 82 21.43 22.28 2.51
N TYR A 83 21.14 21.01 2.83
CA TYR A 83 21.00 19.96 1.81
C TYR A 83 19.57 19.70 1.41
N PHE A 84 18.62 19.69 2.35
CA PHE A 84 17.23 19.31 2.07
C PHE A 84 16.33 20.51 1.81
N GLY A 85 16.71 21.30 0.80
CA GLY A 85 15.86 22.38 0.29
C GLY A 85 14.54 21.89 -0.32
N ALA A 86 13.64 22.82 -0.63
CA ALA A 86 12.29 22.50 -1.15
C ALA A 86 12.31 21.59 -2.39
N ARG A 87 13.26 21.78 -3.30
CA ARG A 87 13.37 20.97 -4.53
C ARG A 87 13.67 19.51 -4.23
N ILE A 88 14.60 19.24 -3.31
CA ILE A 88 14.98 17.88 -2.91
C ILE A 88 13.83 17.23 -2.16
N ASN A 89 13.16 17.95 -1.27
CA ASN A 89 11.99 17.44 -0.54
C ASN A 89 10.83 17.07 -1.46
N ILE A 90 10.52 17.88 -2.48
CA ILE A 90 9.49 17.57 -3.47
C ILE A 90 9.85 16.30 -4.26
N LEU A 91 11.08 16.23 -4.76
CA LEU A 91 11.52 15.10 -5.56
C LEU A 91 11.56 13.81 -4.76
N SER A 92 12.08 13.84 -3.53
CA SER A 92 12.09 12.69 -2.63
C SER A 92 10.68 12.26 -2.23
N GLY A 93 9.76 13.20 -2.00
CA GLY A 93 8.35 12.89 -1.72
C GLY A 93 7.65 12.15 -2.87
N ILE A 94 7.93 12.56 -4.12
CA ILE A 94 7.42 11.86 -5.32
C ILE A 94 8.00 10.45 -5.39
N PHE A 95 9.31 10.27 -5.16
CA PHE A 95 9.93 8.95 -5.17
C PHE A 95 9.39 8.05 -4.06
N ILE A 96 9.27 8.56 -2.83
CA ILE A 96 8.73 7.79 -1.70
C ILE A 96 7.32 7.31 -2.02
N SER A 97 6.42 8.23 -2.41
CA SER A 97 5.03 7.89 -2.75
C SER A 97 4.95 6.90 -3.91
N GLY A 98 5.75 7.11 -4.96
CA GLY A 98 5.80 6.22 -6.12
C GLY A 98 6.28 4.81 -5.78
N ILE A 99 7.33 4.69 -4.98
CA ILE A 99 7.86 3.39 -4.55
C ILE A 99 6.84 2.63 -3.71
N PHE A 100 6.12 3.30 -2.78
CA PHE A 100 5.09 2.66 -1.98
C PHE A 100 3.92 2.15 -2.84
N VAL A 101 3.44 2.95 -3.78
CA VAL A 101 2.38 2.54 -4.71
C VAL A 101 2.84 1.36 -5.57
N LEU A 102 4.05 1.42 -6.13
CA LEU A 102 4.61 0.33 -6.94
C LEU A 102 4.80 -0.96 -6.13
N TYR A 103 5.30 -0.84 -4.90
CA TYR A 103 5.45 -1.99 -3.99
C TYR A 103 4.11 -2.70 -3.74
N ARG A 104 3.03 -1.94 -3.54
CA ARG A 104 1.68 -2.49 -3.33
C ARG A 104 1.14 -3.16 -4.59
N ILE A 105 1.26 -2.52 -5.75
CA ILE A 105 0.83 -3.11 -7.03
C ILE A 105 1.60 -4.41 -7.32
N ALA A 106 2.92 -4.41 -7.12
CA ALA A 106 3.76 -5.58 -7.32
C ALA A 106 3.39 -6.71 -6.35
N GLY A 107 3.21 -6.40 -5.06
CA GLY A 107 2.78 -7.36 -4.04
C GLY A 107 1.45 -8.03 -4.40
N ARG A 108 0.46 -7.25 -4.82
CA ARG A 108 -0.84 -7.78 -5.28
C ARG A 108 -0.69 -8.69 -6.51
N SER A 109 0.11 -8.28 -7.48
CA SER A 109 0.35 -9.06 -8.70
C SER A 109 1.02 -10.40 -8.42
N ILE A 110 1.98 -10.43 -7.51
CA ILE A 110 2.68 -11.66 -7.08
C ILE A 110 1.72 -12.59 -6.33
N LEU A 111 0.95 -12.05 -5.36
CA LEU A 111 -0.01 -12.87 -4.61
C LEU A 111 -1.11 -13.45 -5.50
N SER A 112 -1.62 -12.69 -6.46
CA SER A 112 -2.63 -13.18 -7.40
C SER A 112 -2.11 -14.31 -8.29
N ARG A 113 -0.85 -14.23 -8.72
CA ARG A 113 -0.20 -15.32 -9.48
C ARG A 113 0.00 -16.57 -8.63
N MET A 114 0.42 -16.41 -7.37
CA MET A 114 0.61 -17.54 -6.46
C MET A 114 -0.71 -18.23 -6.09
N SER A 115 -1.81 -17.50 -5.95
CA SER A 115 -3.13 -18.07 -5.67
C SER A 115 -3.69 -18.85 -6.87
N ASN A 116 -3.42 -18.40 -8.09
CA ASN A 116 -3.83 -19.11 -9.31
C ASN A 116 -3.05 -20.41 -9.54
N VAL A 117 -1.82 -20.54 -9.03
CA VAL A 117 -1.02 -21.77 -9.14
C VAL A 117 -1.55 -22.89 -8.23
N LYS A 118 -2.26 -22.55 -7.13
CA LYS A 118 -2.82 -23.52 -6.18
C LYS A 118 -4.21 -24.06 -6.55
N ARG A 119 -4.80 -23.66 -7.67
CA ARG A 119 -5.99 -24.35 -8.15
C ARG A 119 -5.56 -25.72 -8.69
N PRO A 120 -6.02 -26.82 -8.10
CA PRO A 120 -5.75 -28.14 -8.66
C PRO A 120 -6.27 -28.20 -10.09
N LYS A 121 -5.39 -28.49 -11.05
CA LYS A 121 -5.75 -28.67 -12.47
C LYS A 121 -6.74 -29.82 -12.73
N ASN A 122 -7.09 -30.57 -11.71
CA ASN A 122 -7.97 -31.73 -11.77
C ASN A 122 -9.41 -31.46 -11.32
N ALA A 123 -9.84 -30.21 -11.19
CA ALA A 123 -11.26 -29.93 -11.25
C ALA A 123 -11.67 -30.07 -12.72
N GLU A 124 -11.84 -31.33 -13.17
CA GLU A 124 -12.58 -31.67 -14.38
C GLU A 124 -13.89 -30.91 -14.30
N LYS A 125 -14.05 -29.94 -15.21
CA LYS A 125 -15.32 -29.24 -15.36
C LYS A 125 -16.34 -30.26 -15.85
N GLU A 126 -17.07 -30.84 -14.93
CA GLU A 126 -18.36 -31.34 -15.32
C GLU A 126 -19.21 -30.14 -15.79
N PRO A 127 -19.58 -30.09 -17.07
CA PRO A 127 -20.42 -29.02 -17.55
C PRO A 127 -21.80 -29.20 -16.92
N ASN A 128 -22.27 -28.21 -16.16
CA ASN A 128 -23.62 -28.10 -15.56
C ASN A 128 -23.86 -28.62 -14.14
N LYS A 129 -22.87 -28.75 -13.29
CA LYS A 129 -23.16 -29.01 -11.88
C LYS A 129 -23.10 -27.68 -11.11
N ILE A 130 -24.26 -27.22 -10.64
CA ILE A 130 -24.35 -26.07 -9.73
C ILE A 130 -23.77 -26.50 -8.38
N GLU A 131 -22.68 -25.86 -7.95
CA GLU A 131 -22.05 -26.16 -6.67
C GLU A 131 -22.76 -25.40 -5.55
N ASN A 132 -23.04 -26.08 -4.45
CA ASN A 132 -23.60 -25.47 -3.26
C ASN A 132 -22.52 -24.75 -2.46
N LEU A 133 -22.72 -23.48 -2.20
CA LEU A 133 -21.81 -22.63 -1.47
C LEU A 133 -22.36 -22.32 -0.08
N LEU A 134 -21.58 -22.62 0.95
CA LEU A 134 -21.85 -22.21 2.33
C LEU A 134 -20.89 -21.09 2.71
N ILE A 135 -21.42 -19.96 3.15
CA ILE A 135 -20.62 -18.81 3.54
C ILE A 135 -20.41 -18.84 5.05
N ILE A 136 -19.14 -18.76 5.49
CA ILE A 136 -18.78 -18.70 6.91
C ILE A 136 -18.33 -17.26 7.23
N GLY A 137 -19.05 -16.63 8.16
CA GLY A 137 -18.90 -15.23 8.55
C GLY A 137 -19.90 -14.32 7.83
N ALA A 138 -20.66 -13.50 8.58
CA ALA A 138 -21.67 -12.57 8.06
C ALA A 138 -21.14 -11.12 7.93
N GLY A 139 -19.82 -10.92 7.95
CA GLY A 139 -19.19 -9.62 7.82
C GLY A 139 -19.36 -8.98 6.44
N MET A 140 -18.77 -7.78 6.28
CA MET A 140 -18.88 -7.01 5.03
C MET A 140 -18.40 -7.78 3.80
N GLY A 141 -17.39 -8.64 3.94
CA GLY A 141 -16.91 -9.51 2.86
C GLY A 141 -17.92 -10.58 2.39
N ALA A 142 -18.77 -11.07 3.29
CA ALA A 142 -19.83 -12.01 2.93
C ALA A 142 -20.85 -11.37 1.98
N LYS A 143 -21.21 -10.10 2.25
CA LYS A 143 -22.13 -9.34 1.40
C LYS A 143 -21.59 -9.17 -0.02
N GLU A 144 -20.29 -8.89 -0.16
CA GLU A 144 -19.64 -8.77 -1.47
C GLU A 144 -19.61 -10.10 -2.22
N ILE A 145 -19.34 -11.21 -1.52
CA ILE A 145 -19.38 -12.56 -2.10
C ILE A 145 -20.79 -12.90 -2.59
N ILE A 146 -21.81 -12.62 -1.79
CA ILE A 146 -23.22 -12.84 -2.15
C ILE A 146 -23.59 -12.05 -3.40
N LEU A 147 -23.21 -10.78 -3.46
CA LEU A 147 -23.45 -9.92 -4.63
C LEU A 147 -22.71 -10.43 -5.87
N ALA A 148 -21.45 -10.82 -5.73
CA ALA A 148 -20.66 -11.37 -6.83
C ALA A 148 -21.23 -12.68 -7.37
N VAL A 149 -21.65 -13.59 -6.50
CA VAL A 149 -22.29 -14.87 -6.88
C VAL A 149 -23.62 -14.61 -7.57
N ASN A 150 -24.47 -13.74 -7.01
CA ASN A 150 -25.79 -13.45 -7.58
C ASN A 150 -25.71 -12.71 -8.93
N ASN A 151 -24.70 -11.86 -9.13
CA ASN A 151 -24.60 -11.06 -10.35
C ASN A 151 -23.81 -11.74 -11.47
N THR A 152 -22.78 -12.52 -11.13
CA THR A 152 -21.80 -12.99 -12.14
C THR A 152 -21.66 -14.52 -12.19
N MET A 153 -22.06 -15.24 -11.14
CA MET A 153 -21.77 -16.67 -11.00
C MET A 153 -22.99 -17.52 -10.65
N LYS A 154 -24.18 -17.01 -10.89
CA LYS A 154 -25.46 -17.68 -10.58
C LYS A 154 -25.60 -19.05 -11.22
N ASP A 155 -25.00 -19.24 -12.39
CA ASP A 155 -25.01 -20.49 -13.15
C ASP A 155 -24.01 -21.55 -12.62
N LYS A 156 -23.13 -21.16 -11.69
CA LYS A 156 -22.07 -22.00 -11.15
C LYS A 156 -22.26 -22.33 -9.68
N TYR A 157 -22.79 -21.38 -8.91
CA TYR A 157 -22.87 -21.48 -7.45
C TYR A 157 -24.30 -21.19 -6.96
N ASN A 158 -24.79 -22.04 -6.06
CA ASN A 158 -26.02 -21.80 -5.32
C ASN A 158 -25.68 -21.58 -3.84
N ILE A 159 -26.02 -20.41 -3.28
CA ILE A 159 -25.79 -20.11 -1.87
C ILE A 159 -26.84 -20.84 -1.05
N VAL A 160 -26.44 -21.88 -0.31
CA VAL A 160 -27.33 -22.68 0.52
C VAL A 160 -27.47 -22.16 1.94
N GLY A 161 -26.56 -21.31 2.40
CA GLY A 161 -26.66 -20.74 3.75
C GLY A 161 -25.45 -19.91 4.12
N MET A 162 -25.59 -19.26 5.28
CA MET A 162 -24.53 -18.47 5.91
C MET A 162 -24.47 -18.83 7.40
N ILE A 163 -23.26 -19.04 7.90
CA ILE A 163 -22.99 -19.34 9.31
C ILE A 163 -22.14 -18.19 9.88
N ASP A 164 -22.56 -17.66 11.01
CA ASP A 164 -21.82 -16.67 11.77
C ASP A 164 -21.73 -17.09 13.25
N ASP A 165 -20.65 -16.76 13.91
CA ASP A 165 -20.46 -16.97 15.35
C ASP A 165 -21.06 -15.82 16.19
N ASN A 166 -21.44 -14.71 15.54
CA ASN A 166 -22.05 -13.56 16.21
C ASN A 166 -23.54 -13.85 16.47
N LYS A 167 -23.89 -14.12 17.73
CA LYS A 167 -25.27 -14.28 18.19
C LYS A 167 -25.90 -12.90 18.40
N ASN A 168 -26.43 -12.29 17.35
CA ASN A 168 -27.38 -11.19 17.43
C ASN A 168 -28.68 -11.57 16.74
#